data_d4e489102dd0f693184f25c6c6b3f63e
#
_entry.id   d4e489102dd0f693184f25c6c6b3f63e
#
_cell.length_a   1.000
_cell.length_b   1.000
_cell.length_c   1.000
_cell.angle_alpha   90.00
_cell.angle_beta   90.00
_cell.angle_gamma   90.00
#
_symmetry.space_group_name_H-M   'P 1'
#
loop_
_entity.id
_entity.type
_entity.pdbx_description
1 polymer ?
#
loop_
_entity_poly.entity_id
_entity_poly.type
_entity_poly.pdbx_seq_one_letter_code
_entity_poly.pdbx_strand_id
1 'polypeptide(L)'
;MTSYKPMSDKPSVRSPWFWVPSLYFAQGIPYVAVMIVSVLMYKRLGVSNTDIALYTSWLNLPWVIKPFWSPFVDLLKTKRWWVVTMQLLIGAGLAGVAFTIPTTFFFQASLTVFWLLAFSSATHDIAADGFYMLALDSHEQAFFVGIRSTFYRIAIIAGQGVLVLSLIHISEPTRPEPI
;
A
#
# COMPACT_ATOMS: atom_id res chain seq x y z
N MET A 1 -43.73 22.49 -21.42
CA MET A 1 -42.46 23.07 -20.90
C MET A 1 -42.15 22.36 -19.60
N THR A 2 -41.39 21.29 -19.64
CA THR A 2 -40.92 20.55 -18.50
C THR A 2 -39.66 21.24 -17.98
N SER A 3 -39.78 21.83 -16.78
CA SER A 3 -38.66 22.50 -16.08
C SER A 3 -37.56 21.47 -15.79
N TYR A 4 -36.41 21.61 -16.44
CA TYR A 4 -35.18 20.89 -16.12
C TYR A 4 -34.68 21.37 -14.78
N LYS A 5 -34.87 20.56 -13.73
CA LYS A 5 -34.27 20.79 -12.41
C LYS A 5 -32.82 20.33 -12.47
N PRO A 6 -31.82 21.19 -12.34
CA PRO A 6 -30.43 20.74 -12.28
C PRO A 6 -30.23 19.89 -11.02
N MET A 7 -29.89 18.61 -11.18
CA MET A 7 -29.43 17.75 -10.09
C MET A 7 -28.03 18.20 -9.66
N SER A 8 -27.95 19.20 -8.77
CA SER A 8 -26.75 19.56 -8.06
C SER A 8 -26.95 19.36 -6.56
N ASP A 9 -27.02 18.12 -6.13
CA ASP A 9 -26.82 17.72 -4.75
C ASP A 9 -25.81 16.55 -4.71
N LYS A 10 -24.63 16.77 -5.30
CA LYS A 10 -23.48 15.95 -4.93
C LYS A 10 -23.00 16.44 -3.56
N PRO A 11 -22.86 15.56 -2.54
CA PRO A 11 -22.28 15.97 -1.28
C PRO A 11 -20.95 16.65 -1.61
N SER A 12 -20.66 17.78 -0.92
CA SER A 12 -19.45 18.58 -1.15
C SER A 12 -18.21 17.77 -0.76
N VAL A 13 -17.78 16.89 -1.65
CA VAL A 13 -16.48 16.23 -1.55
C VAL A 13 -15.44 17.31 -1.78
N ARG A 14 -14.47 17.44 -0.88
CA ARG A 14 -13.33 18.35 -1.08
C ARG A 14 -12.76 18.13 -2.48
N SER A 15 -12.27 19.21 -3.11
CA SER A 15 -11.67 19.14 -4.46
C SER A 15 -10.81 17.88 -4.63
N PRO A 16 -10.96 17.14 -5.74
CA PRO A 16 -10.21 15.91 -6.02
C PRO A 16 -8.69 16.06 -5.88
N TRP A 17 -8.17 17.27 -6.12
CA TRP A 17 -6.76 17.59 -5.95
C TRP A 17 -6.20 17.36 -4.53
N PHE A 18 -7.06 17.41 -3.50
CA PHE A 18 -6.59 17.21 -2.12
C PHE A 18 -6.54 15.72 -1.74
N TRP A 19 -7.41 14.90 -2.29
CA TRP A 19 -7.51 13.52 -1.82
C TRP A 19 -6.99 12.48 -2.83
N VAL A 20 -7.09 12.71 -4.15
CA VAL A 20 -6.58 11.75 -5.14
C VAL A 20 -5.06 11.55 -5.00
N PRO A 21 -4.22 12.60 -5.00
CA PRO A 21 -2.79 12.43 -4.84
C PRO A 21 -2.39 11.71 -3.54
N SER A 22 -2.95 12.14 -2.42
CA SER A 22 -2.61 11.59 -1.10
C SER A 22 -3.08 10.14 -0.94
N LEU A 23 -4.27 9.80 -1.45
CA LEU A 23 -4.82 8.46 -1.37
C LEU A 23 -3.96 7.46 -2.15
N TYR A 24 -3.61 7.79 -3.39
CA TYR A 24 -2.81 6.90 -4.24
C TYR A 24 -1.33 6.87 -3.86
N PHE A 25 -0.81 7.95 -3.29
CA PHE A 25 0.51 7.91 -2.65
C PHE A 25 0.52 6.95 -1.45
N ALA A 26 -0.47 7.06 -0.56
CA ALA A 26 -0.61 6.16 0.59
C ALA A 26 -0.80 4.69 0.17
N GLN A 27 -1.42 4.43 -0.98
CA GLN A 27 -1.60 3.08 -1.53
C GLN A 27 -0.28 2.44 -1.99
N GLY A 28 0.68 3.21 -2.47
CA GLY A 28 1.99 2.69 -2.91
C GLY A 28 2.91 2.24 -1.78
N ILE A 29 2.79 2.82 -0.59
CA ILE A 29 3.69 2.55 0.55
C ILE A 29 3.62 1.08 1.02
N PRO A 30 2.44 0.50 1.33
CA PRO A 30 2.37 -0.89 1.78
C PRO A 30 2.80 -1.90 0.71
N TYR A 31 2.61 -1.59 -0.56
CA TYR A 31 3.12 -2.43 -1.65
C TYR A 31 4.65 -2.52 -1.61
N VAL A 32 5.36 -1.41 -1.45
CA VAL A 32 6.83 -1.38 -1.28
C VAL A 32 7.24 -2.16 -0.04
N ALA A 33 6.55 -1.96 1.08
CA ALA A 33 6.85 -2.66 2.32
C ALA A 33 6.74 -4.18 2.16
N VAL A 34 5.65 -4.66 1.56
CA VAL A 34 5.42 -6.10 1.38
C VAL A 34 6.34 -6.72 0.34
N MET A 35 6.56 -6.05 -0.81
CA MET A 35 7.25 -6.65 -1.95
C MET A 35 8.75 -6.44 -1.97
N ILE A 36 9.24 -5.37 -1.35
CA ILE A 36 10.65 -4.98 -1.42
C ILE A 36 11.30 -5.04 -0.05
N VAL A 37 10.69 -4.41 0.96
CA VAL A 37 11.26 -4.39 2.32
C VAL A 37 11.34 -5.78 2.90
N SER A 38 10.33 -6.63 2.70
CA SER A 38 10.33 -8.02 3.19
C SER A 38 11.53 -8.80 2.66
N VAL A 39 11.78 -8.73 1.36
CA VAL A 39 12.91 -9.42 0.69
C VAL A 39 14.25 -8.94 1.24
N LEU A 40 14.44 -7.61 1.33
CA LEU A 40 15.67 -7.02 1.82
C LEU A 40 15.91 -7.32 3.31
N MET A 41 14.84 -7.26 4.12
CA MET A 41 14.88 -7.59 5.54
C MET A 41 15.30 -9.04 5.76
N TYR A 42 14.66 -10.00 5.10
CA TYR A 42 15.00 -11.41 5.22
C TYR A 42 16.41 -11.72 4.75
N LYS A 43 16.86 -11.09 3.66
CA LYS A 43 18.23 -11.25 3.19
C LYS A 43 19.25 -10.77 4.20
N ARG A 44 19.00 -9.65 4.88
CA ARG A 44 19.86 -9.13 5.94
C ARG A 44 19.86 -9.98 7.20
N LEU A 45 18.73 -10.61 7.51
CA LEU A 45 18.60 -11.51 8.65
C LEU A 45 19.12 -12.93 8.36
N GLY A 46 19.78 -13.15 7.21
CA GLY A 46 20.44 -14.40 6.88
C GLY A 46 19.50 -15.53 6.41
N VAL A 47 18.25 -15.23 6.07
CA VAL A 47 17.34 -16.22 5.50
C VAL A 47 17.84 -16.66 4.12
N SER A 48 17.69 -17.94 3.78
CA SER A 48 18.17 -18.47 2.50
C SER A 48 17.44 -17.81 1.31
N ASN A 49 18.15 -17.62 0.18
CA ASN A 49 17.54 -17.04 -1.01
C ASN A 49 16.38 -17.88 -1.54
N THR A 50 16.43 -19.21 -1.36
CA THR A 50 15.36 -20.12 -1.77
C THR A 50 14.09 -19.87 -0.95
N ASP A 51 14.22 -19.76 0.38
CA ASP A 51 13.09 -19.50 1.27
C ASP A 51 12.50 -18.11 1.01
N ILE A 52 13.37 -17.09 0.85
CA ILE A 52 12.92 -15.74 0.49
C ILE A 52 12.09 -15.80 -0.79
N ALA A 53 12.63 -16.38 -1.87
CA ALA A 53 11.92 -16.45 -3.15
C ALA A 53 10.59 -17.21 -3.03
N LEU A 54 10.58 -18.34 -2.32
CA LEU A 54 9.38 -19.16 -2.15
C LEU A 54 8.29 -18.41 -1.37
N TYR A 55 8.60 -17.93 -0.18
CA TYR A 55 7.58 -17.38 0.72
C TYR A 55 7.15 -15.95 0.35
N THR A 56 8.07 -15.09 -0.14
CA THR A 56 7.69 -13.73 -0.54
C THR A 56 6.91 -13.68 -1.85
N SER A 57 7.12 -14.65 -2.77
CA SER A 57 6.32 -14.73 -3.99
C SER A 57 4.83 -14.88 -3.71
N TRP A 58 4.47 -15.62 -2.67
CA TRP A 58 3.08 -15.81 -2.26
C TRP A 58 2.44 -14.55 -1.69
N LEU A 59 3.22 -13.61 -1.19
CA LEU A 59 2.70 -12.33 -0.69
C LEU A 59 2.00 -11.49 -1.78
N ASN A 60 2.23 -11.80 -3.06
CA ASN A 60 1.52 -11.17 -4.17
C ASN A 60 0.10 -11.70 -4.37
N LEU A 61 -0.21 -12.87 -3.80
CA LEU A 61 -1.50 -13.55 -4.00
C LEU A 61 -2.72 -12.65 -3.68
N PRO A 62 -2.77 -11.88 -2.60
CA PRO A 62 -3.91 -11.01 -2.30
C PRO A 62 -4.28 -10.06 -3.43
N TRP A 63 -3.30 -9.50 -4.14
CA TRP A 63 -3.59 -8.62 -5.29
C TRP A 63 -4.14 -9.38 -6.50
N VAL A 64 -3.71 -10.62 -6.71
CA VAL A 64 -4.20 -11.48 -7.79
C VAL A 64 -5.64 -11.91 -7.58
N ILE A 65 -5.99 -12.27 -6.35
CA ILE A 65 -7.33 -12.79 -6.02
C ILE A 65 -8.33 -11.72 -5.55
N LYS A 66 -8.00 -10.42 -5.66
CA LYS A 66 -8.89 -9.29 -5.35
C LYS A 66 -10.36 -9.48 -5.82
N PRO A 67 -10.63 -9.96 -7.06
CA PRO A 67 -12.00 -10.08 -7.55
C PRO A 67 -12.91 -10.96 -6.69
N PHE A 68 -12.33 -11.92 -5.95
CA PHE A 68 -13.13 -12.85 -5.13
C PHE A 68 -13.77 -12.20 -3.91
N TRP A 69 -13.13 -11.17 -3.31
CA TRP A 69 -13.72 -10.47 -2.16
C TRP A 69 -14.11 -9.02 -2.40
N SER A 70 -13.83 -8.50 -3.59
CA SER A 70 -14.29 -7.15 -3.97
C SER A 70 -15.79 -6.94 -3.73
N PRO A 71 -16.69 -7.90 -4.07
CA PRO A 71 -18.12 -7.72 -3.80
C PRO A 71 -18.46 -7.56 -2.31
N PHE A 72 -17.70 -8.20 -1.41
CA PHE A 72 -17.92 -8.04 0.03
C PHE A 72 -17.56 -6.64 0.51
N VAL A 73 -16.49 -6.06 -0.03
CA VAL A 73 -16.09 -4.67 0.25
C VAL A 73 -17.14 -3.68 -0.23
N ASP A 74 -17.85 -4.03 -1.33
CA ASP A 74 -18.91 -3.20 -1.90
C ASP A 74 -20.21 -3.26 -1.10
N LEU A 75 -20.52 -4.42 -0.52
CA LEU A 75 -21.80 -4.68 0.15
C LEU A 75 -21.79 -4.32 1.64
N LEU A 76 -20.67 -4.49 2.35
CA LEU A 76 -20.69 -4.50 3.81
C LEU A 76 -20.62 -3.11 4.45
N LYS A 77 -19.85 -2.18 3.89
CA LYS A 77 -19.63 -0.84 4.47
C LYS A 77 -19.32 0.18 3.37
N THR A 78 -19.27 1.47 3.77
CA THR A 78 -18.88 2.55 2.87
C THR A 78 -17.43 2.43 2.45
N LYS A 79 -17.10 2.84 1.22
CA LYS A 79 -15.71 2.85 0.72
C LYS A 79 -14.77 3.65 1.63
N ARG A 80 -15.25 4.78 2.14
CA ARG A 80 -14.49 5.62 3.07
C ARG A 80 -14.14 4.89 4.36
N TRP A 81 -15.08 4.11 4.91
CA TRP A 81 -14.83 3.31 6.12
C TRP A 81 -13.71 2.29 5.88
N TRP A 82 -13.78 1.57 4.75
CA TRP A 82 -12.76 0.60 4.38
C TRP A 82 -11.38 1.26 4.19
N VAL A 83 -11.30 2.40 3.49
CA VAL A 83 -10.04 3.13 3.30
C VAL A 83 -9.39 3.45 4.64
N VAL A 84 -10.14 4.07 5.57
CA VAL A 84 -9.59 4.48 6.87
C VAL A 84 -9.19 3.26 7.72
N THR A 85 -10.04 2.23 7.77
CA THR A 85 -9.77 1.03 8.57
C THR A 85 -8.53 0.29 8.04
N MET A 86 -8.42 0.13 6.73
CA MET A 86 -7.25 -0.55 6.14
C MET A 86 -5.96 0.28 6.31
N GLN A 87 -6.01 1.60 6.24
CA GLN A 87 -4.85 2.46 6.52
C GLN A 87 -4.36 2.30 7.97
N LEU A 88 -5.28 2.22 8.93
CA LEU A 88 -4.93 1.96 10.34
C LEU A 88 -4.31 0.57 10.52
N LEU A 89 -4.89 -0.46 9.89
CA LEU A 89 -4.34 -1.82 9.93
C LEU A 89 -2.96 -1.91 9.28
N ILE A 90 -2.76 -1.21 8.15
CA ILE A 90 -1.46 -1.14 7.47
C ILE A 90 -0.43 -0.47 8.40
N GLY A 91 -0.78 0.67 9.00
CA GLY A 91 0.11 1.37 9.94
C GLY A 91 0.48 0.50 11.14
N ALA A 92 -0.51 -0.17 11.75
CA ALA A 92 -0.28 -1.11 12.86
C ALA A 92 0.57 -2.32 12.42
N GLY A 93 0.33 -2.86 11.22
CA GLY A 93 1.10 -3.97 10.68
C GLY A 93 2.56 -3.60 10.40
N LEU A 94 2.82 -2.41 9.86
CA LEU A 94 4.19 -1.92 9.66
C LEU A 94 4.95 -1.80 10.99
N ALA A 95 4.30 -1.26 12.02
CA ALA A 95 4.86 -1.26 13.38
C ALA A 95 5.04 -2.69 13.92
N GLY A 96 4.07 -3.57 13.67
CA GLY A 96 4.10 -4.97 14.07
C GLY A 96 5.30 -5.73 13.52
N VAL A 97 5.68 -5.50 12.26
CA VAL A 97 6.89 -6.12 11.67
C VAL A 97 8.13 -5.83 12.52
N ALA A 98 8.30 -4.57 12.96
CA ALA A 98 9.46 -4.20 13.79
C ALA A 98 9.53 -4.98 15.11
N PHE A 99 8.39 -5.27 15.73
CA PHE A 99 8.31 -6.05 16.96
C PHE A 99 8.59 -7.55 16.77
N THR A 100 8.46 -8.07 15.55
CA THR A 100 8.76 -9.48 15.28
C THR A 100 10.25 -9.77 15.14
N ILE A 101 11.07 -8.78 14.77
CA ILE A 101 12.50 -8.95 14.48
C ILE A 101 13.29 -9.54 15.66
N PRO A 102 13.11 -9.09 16.93
CA PRO A 102 13.88 -9.61 18.05
C PRO A 102 13.42 -10.97 18.57
N THR A 103 12.42 -11.59 17.95
CA THR A 103 11.90 -12.89 18.40
C THR A 103 12.67 -14.07 17.82
N THR A 104 12.70 -15.20 18.53
CA THR A 104 13.37 -16.42 18.05
C THR A 104 12.71 -17.05 16.82
N PHE A 105 11.43 -16.74 16.59
CA PHE A 105 10.63 -17.18 15.45
C PHE A 105 10.28 -16.01 14.50
N PHE A 106 11.23 -15.05 14.37
CA PHE A 106 11.02 -13.81 13.60
C PHE A 106 10.50 -14.05 12.18
N PHE A 107 10.98 -15.11 11.52
CA PHE A 107 10.61 -15.37 10.12
C PHE A 107 9.11 -15.67 9.97
N GLN A 108 8.60 -16.62 10.78
CA GLN A 108 7.18 -16.99 10.74
C GLN A 108 6.28 -15.84 11.21
N ALA A 109 6.68 -15.16 12.29
CA ALA A 109 5.93 -14.06 12.85
C ALA A 109 5.85 -12.88 11.88
N SER A 110 6.98 -12.43 11.32
CA SER A 110 7.01 -11.34 10.35
C SER A 110 6.30 -11.69 9.05
N LEU A 111 6.45 -12.93 8.56
CA LEU A 111 5.74 -13.40 7.38
C LEU A 111 4.22 -13.34 7.57
N THR A 112 3.72 -13.73 8.74
CA THR A 112 2.29 -13.62 9.09
C THR A 112 1.82 -12.16 9.06
N VAL A 113 2.62 -11.24 9.60
CA VAL A 113 2.30 -9.81 9.57
C VAL A 113 2.35 -9.26 8.14
N PHE A 114 3.31 -9.69 7.30
CA PHE A 114 3.35 -9.31 5.88
C PHE A 114 2.15 -9.83 5.09
N TRP A 115 1.64 -11.02 5.40
CA TRP A 115 0.39 -11.52 4.85
C TRP A 115 -0.80 -10.64 5.22
N LEU A 116 -0.91 -10.24 6.48
CA LEU A 116 -1.93 -9.31 6.95
C LEU A 116 -1.83 -7.96 6.23
N LEU A 117 -0.61 -7.44 6.08
CA LEU A 117 -0.34 -6.20 5.32
C LEU A 117 -0.75 -6.33 3.85
N ALA A 118 -0.43 -7.45 3.20
CA ALA A 118 -0.78 -7.70 1.80
C ALA A 118 -2.30 -7.74 1.59
N PHE A 119 -3.04 -8.45 2.45
CA PHE A 119 -4.51 -8.47 2.39
C PHE A 119 -5.13 -7.11 2.70
N SER A 120 -4.62 -6.40 3.71
CA SER A 120 -5.08 -5.05 4.07
C SER A 120 -4.83 -4.06 2.93
N SER A 121 -3.65 -4.13 2.29
CA SER A 121 -3.31 -3.29 1.15
C SER A 121 -4.19 -3.61 -0.07
N ALA A 122 -4.39 -4.87 -0.40
CA ALA A 122 -5.25 -5.27 -1.51
C ALA A 122 -6.72 -4.85 -1.28
N THR A 123 -7.20 -4.91 -0.03
CA THR A 123 -8.54 -4.43 0.35
C THR A 123 -8.62 -2.90 0.30
N HIS A 124 -7.58 -2.21 0.75
CA HIS A 124 -7.47 -0.76 0.62
C HIS A 124 -7.56 -0.32 -0.84
N ASP A 125 -6.87 -1.01 -1.75
CA ASP A 125 -6.90 -0.74 -3.19
C ASP A 125 -8.33 -0.84 -3.75
N ILE A 126 -9.06 -1.91 -3.41
CA ILE A 126 -10.46 -2.10 -3.82
C ILE A 126 -11.33 -0.93 -3.33
N ALA A 127 -11.16 -0.54 -2.08
CA ALA A 127 -11.93 0.54 -1.48
C ALA A 127 -11.57 1.91 -2.08
N ALA A 128 -10.28 2.17 -2.32
CA ALA A 128 -9.77 3.40 -2.90
C ALA A 128 -10.25 3.58 -4.35
N ASP A 129 -10.14 2.52 -5.17
CA ASP A 129 -10.61 2.53 -6.55
C ASP A 129 -12.14 2.67 -6.62
N GLY A 130 -12.87 1.98 -5.74
CA GLY A 130 -14.32 2.13 -5.64
C GLY A 130 -14.72 3.54 -5.19
N PHE A 131 -14.01 4.15 -4.24
CA PHE A 131 -14.25 5.53 -3.83
C PHE A 131 -13.97 6.52 -4.96
N TYR A 132 -12.88 6.32 -5.71
CA TYR A 132 -12.53 7.12 -6.89
C TYR A 132 -13.65 7.12 -7.93
N MET A 133 -14.20 5.93 -8.26
CA MET A 133 -15.28 5.79 -9.24
C MET A 133 -16.61 6.40 -8.77
N LEU A 134 -16.89 6.38 -7.46
CA LEU A 134 -18.13 6.94 -6.91
C LEU A 134 -18.07 8.45 -6.70
N ALA A 135 -16.89 8.99 -6.39
CA ALA A 135 -16.71 10.39 -6.04
C ALA A 135 -16.54 11.31 -7.25
N LEU A 136 -16.06 10.77 -8.38
CA LEU A 136 -15.73 11.52 -9.60
C LEU A 136 -16.70 11.17 -10.73
N ASP A 137 -17.00 12.16 -11.58
CA ASP A 137 -17.69 11.89 -12.84
C ASP A 137 -16.71 11.35 -13.91
N SER A 138 -17.23 10.91 -15.06
CA SER A 138 -16.42 10.28 -16.11
C SER A 138 -15.34 11.20 -16.69
N HIS A 139 -15.59 12.49 -16.76
CA HIS A 139 -14.62 13.48 -17.22
C HIS A 139 -13.51 13.69 -16.19
N GLU A 140 -13.88 13.83 -14.92
CA GLU A 140 -12.91 13.92 -13.81
C GLU A 140 -12.07 12.64 -13.68
N GLN A 141 -12.70 11.47 -13.80
CA GLN A 141 -11.98 10.19 -13.78
C GLN A 141 -10.94 10.12 -14.89
N ALA A 142 -11.29 10.51 -16.12
CA ALA A 142 -10.35 10.54 -17.24
C ALA A 142 -9.18 11.50 -17.00
N PHE A 143 -9.44 12.66 -16.38
CA PHE A 143 -8.41 13.64 -16.05
C PHE A 143 -7.47 13.14 -14.94
N PHE A 144 -8.03 12.61 -13.87
CA PHE A 144 -7.26 12.20 -12.69
C PHE A 144 -6.59 10.82 -12.83
N VAL A 145 -6.86 10.03 -13.87
CA VAL A 145 -6.24 8.71 -14.06
C VAL A 145 -4.71 8.78 -14.19
N GLY A 146 -4.20 9.78 -14.88
CA GLY A 146 -2.75 10.04 -14.97
C GLY A 146 -2.15 10.46 -13.63
N ILE A 147 -2.83 11.35 -12.92
CA ILE A 147 -2.40 11.89 -11.62
C ILE A 147 -2.32 10.76 -10.59
N ARG A 148 -3.36 9.93 -10.45
CA ARG A 148 -3.34 8.81 -9.51
C ARG A 148 -2.18 7.84 -9.77
N SER A 149 -1.95 7.49 -11.05
CA SER A 149 -0.86 6.60 -11.45
C SER A 149 0.52 7.20 -11.16
N THR A 150 0.67 8.50 -11.35
CA THR A 150 1.90 9.24 -11.06
C THR A 150 2.20 9.22 -9.57
N PHE A 151 1.25 9.55 -8.71
CA PHE A 151 1.47 9.58 -7.26
C PHE A 151 1.69 8.18 -6.67
N TYR A 152 1.03 7.15 -7.21
CA TYR A 152 1.34 5.77 -6.86
C TYR A 152 2.80 5.40 -7.19
N ARG A 153 3.28 5.75 -8.39
CA ARG A 153 4.68 5.50 -8.80
C ARG A 153 5.68 6.31 -7.99
N ILE A 154 5.36 7.57 -7.67
CA ILE A 154 6.20 8.40 -6.79
C ILE A 154 6.35 7.72 -5.42
N ALA A 155 5.27 7.17 -4.85
CA ALA A 155 5.35 6.45 -3.59
C ALA A 155 6.28 5.23 -3.67
N ILE A 156 6.22 4.46 -4.76
CA ILE A 156 7.11 3.32 -4.97
C ILE A 156 8.56 3.77 -5.06
N ILE A 157 8.86 4.79 -5.88
CA ILE A 157 10.21 5.31 -6.06
C ILE A 157 10.76 5.90 -4.76
N ALA A 158 9.93 6.68 -4.04
CA ALA A 158 10.31 7.25 -2.75
C ALA A 158 10.61 6.17 -1.71
N GLY A 159 9.74 5.15 -1.62
CA GLY A 159 9.95 4.03 -0.72
C GLY A 159 11.21 3.23 -1.04
N GLN A 160 11.48 2.96 -2.31
CA GLN A 160 12.73 2.32 -2.75
C GLN A 160 13.96 3.19 -2.49
N GLY A 161 13.86 4.49 -2.76
CA GLY A 161 14.95 5.44 -2.53
C GLY A 161 15.32 5.53 -1.06
N VAL A 162 14.37 5.64 -0.16
CA VAL A 162 14.60 5.63 1.30
C VAL A 162 15.29 4.34 1.74
N LEU A 163 14.90 3.20 1.19
CA LEU A 163 15.53 1.91 1.49
C LEU A 163 16.98 1.85 1.02
N VAL A 164 17.24 2.29 -0.23
CA VAL A 164 18.60 2.29 -0.78
C VAL A 164 19.50 3.22 0.02
N LEU A 165 19.04 4.43 0.35
CA LEU A 165 19.80 5.36 1.17
C LEU A 165 20.06 4.82 2.58
N SER A 166 19.05 4.22 3.20
CA SER A 166 19.20 3.55 4.50
C SER A 166 20.23 2.41 4.45
N LEU A 167 20.22 1.65 3.34
CA LEU A 167 21.18 0.55 3.13
C LEU A 167 22.61 1.06 2.95
N ILE A 168 22.80 2.14 2.21
CA ILE A 168 24.14 2.75 2.00
C ILE A 168 24.68 3.26 3.32
N HIS A 169 23.86 4.01 4.11
CA HIS A 169 24.30 4.55 5.42
C HIS A 169 24.66 3.48 6.44
N ILE A 170 23.98 2.32 6.43
CA ILE A 170 24.24 1.24 7.37
C ILE A 170 25.39 0.35 6.90
N SER A 171 25.69 0.31 5.59
CA SER A 171 26.74 -0.54 5.02
C SER A 171 28.06 0.18 4.76
N GLU A 172 28.20 1.47 5.08
CA GLU A 172 29.53 2.09 5.24
C GLU A 172 30.07 1.71 6.64
N PRO A 173 30.89 0.64 6.76
CA PRO A 173 31.76 0.55 7.90
C PRO A 173 32.68 1.76 7.78
N THR A 174 32.80 2.55 8.85
CA THR A 174 33.92 3.46 9.04
C THR A 174 35.20 2.68 8.73
N ARG A 175 35.69 2.79 7.50
CA ARG A 175 37.00 2.28 7.15
C ARG A 175 37.96 3.09 8.01
N PRO A 176 38.75 2.46 8.90
CA PRO A 176 39.90 3.16 9.49
C PRO A 176 40.77 3.57 8.32
N GLU A 177 41.09 4.86 8.19
CA GLU A 177 42.11 5.34 7.28
C GLU A 177 43.38 4.57 7.61
N PRO A 178 44.05 3.95 6.59
CA PRO A 178 45.34 3.33 6.86
C PRO A 178 46.36 4.45 7.18
N ILE A 179 46.92 4.39 8.37
CA ILE A 179 48.06 5.19 8.83
C ILE A 179 49.27 4.84 7.99
#